data_0ac7cd5cb35a14f49e9bc806d6b0d46c
#
_entry.id   0ac7cd5cb35a14f49e9bc806d6b0d46c
#
_cell.length_a   1.000
_cell.length_b   1.000
_cell.length_c   1.000
_cell.angle_alpha   90.00
_cell.angle_beta   90.00
_cell.angle_gamma   90.00
#
_symmetry.space_group_name_H-M   'P 1'
#
loop_
_entity.id
_entity.type
_entity.pdbx_description
1 polymer ?
#
loop_
_entity_poly.entity_id
_entity_poly.type
_entity_poly.pdbx_seq_one_letter_code
_entity_poly.pdbx_strand_id
1 'polypeptide(L)'
;MRLVCGGTAVVLVVGAGTAWFLYKQLDGNIRTDFATANELERIQAERPEPGPTSTENILLIGSDTRGGSGNSEYGKDNGTQRSDTTILLHLSGDRSSATAVSIPRDLMAHVPSCTQPNGTMTQEKYVQFNWAFESGGAACTIRTVERMTGIRVDHHLIVDFSGFKKMVDAVDGVEVCVPKAINDPEAHLNLPAGKQTLLGERALGYVRARYSIGDGSDTQRMNRQQDFMASLVNKIRSDGVLLNPTKLYPLLSAATSSLTADPGLDSLAELYELVRGLENTPTSAVRFLTAPRRPYLNNTDRDELVQPEADQLFAALRADKPVGVSGKVDETPRPVAKATAAGTAGTAAPTAPATSPAAVAPATEPVNVEPADAGGAEEDGKSRRVAGTPLPPGGEPTFPGTTADQDICGKAQ
;
A
#
# COMPACT_ATOMS: atom_id res chain seq x y z
N MET A 1 6.70 60.55 -1.60
CA MET A 1 6.64 59.58 -0.51
C MET A 1 5.24 58.96 -0.30
N ARG A 2 4.15 59.70 -0.27
CA ARG A 2 2.78 59.17 -0.05
C ARG A 2 2.26 58.22 -1.16
N LEU A 3 2.64 58.42 -2.41
CA LEU A 3 2.23 57.55 -3.54
C LEU A 3 2.94 56.19 -3.54
N VAL A 4 4.19 56.10 -3.07
CA VAL A 4 4.94 54.85 -2.97
C VAL A 4 4.36 53.97 -1.83
N CYS A 5 3.99 54.58 -0.69
CA CYS A 5 3.35 53.85 0.42
C CYS A 5 1.98 53.26 0.04
N GLY A 6 1.20 53.98 -0.79
CA GLY A 6 -0.10 53.47 -1.27
C GLY A 6 0.04 52.29 -2.22
N GLY A 7 1.03 52.32 -3.13
CA GLY A 7 1.27 51.23 -4.06
C GLY A 7 1.74 49.93 -3.37
N THR A 8 2.64 50.05 -2.39
CA THR A 8 3.11 48.87 -1.61
C THR A 8 2.00 48.26 -0.76
N ALA A 9 1.13 49.05 -0.16
CA ALA A 9 0.00 48.54 0.61
C ALA A 9 -0.99 47.75 -0.28
N VAL A 10 -1.31 48.25 -1.46
CA VAL A 10 -2.18 47.55 -2.42
C VAL A 10 -1.58 46.24 -2.88
N VAL A 11 -0.27 46.18 -3.20
CA VAL A 11 0.42 44.95 -3.59
C VAL A 11 0.41 43.92 -2.47
N LEU A 12 0.62 44.33 -1.21
CA LEU A 12 0.57 43.44 -0.06
C LEU A 12 -0.84 42.89 0.19
N VAL A 13 -1.88 43.70 0.08
CA VAL A 13 -3.27 43.26 0.26
C VAL A 13 -3.70 42.31 -0.84
N VAL A 14 -3.36 42.60 -2.10
CA VAL A 14 -3.63 41.66 -3.24
C VAL A 14 -2.85 40.39 -3.08
N GLY A 15 -1.57 40.45 -2.71
CA GLY A 15 -0.73 39.27 -2.47
C GLY A 15 -1.27 38.41 -1.33
N ALA A 16 -1.64 39.01 -0.20
CA ALA A 16 -2.23 38.26 0.92
C ALA A 16 -3.61 37.67 0.57
N GLY A 17 -4.45 38.40 -0.16
CA GLY A 17 -5.75 37.92 -0.63
C GLY A 17 -5.61 36.73 -1.60
N THR A 18 -4.65 36.79 -2.52
CA THR A 18 -4.36 35.68 -3.45
C THR A 18 -3.83 34.46 -2.71
N ALA A 19 -2.90 34.66 -1.78
CA ALA A 19 -2.34 33.55 -0.98
C ALA A 19 -3.43 32.87 -0.13
N TRP A 20 -4.30 33.66 0.49
CA TRP A 20 -5.46 33.17 1.24
C TRP A 20 -6.43 32.37 0.35
N PHE A 21 -6.73 32.87 -0.83
CA PHE A 21 -7.60 32.17 -1.79
C PHE A 21 -7.00 30.84 -2.22
N LEU A 22 -5.73 30.80 -2.59
CA LEU A 22 -5.02 29.58 -2.96
C LEU A 22 -4.97 28.59 -1.80
N TYR A 23 -4.69 29.06 -0.58
CA TYR A 23 -4.71 28.22 0.61
C TYR A 23 -6.09 27.57 0.81
N LYS A 24 -7.16 28.35 0.76
CA LYS A 24 -8.54 27.85 0.93
C LYS A 24 -8.95 26.90 -0.18
N GLN A 25 -8.47 27.10 -1.39
CA GLN A 25 -8.72 26.20 -2.51
C GLN A 25 -8.03 24.84 -2.29
N LEU A 26 -6.77 24.83 -1.85
CA LEU A 26 -6.03 23.59 -1.57
C LEU A 26 -6.63 22.85 -0.37
N ASP A 27 -6.93 23.56 0.70
CA ASP A 27 -7.52 23.05 1.93
C ASP A 27 -8.88 22.37 1.65
N GLY A 28 -9.75 23.04 0.88
CA GLY A 28 -11.07 22.52 0.52
C GLY A 28 -11.07 21.37 -0.50
N ASN A 29 -9.92 20.99 -1.06
CA ASN A 29 -9.82 19.83 -1.96
C ASN A 29 -9.72 18.50 -1.22
N ILE A 30 -9.22 18.50 0.05
CA ILE A 30 -8.99 17.28 0.82
C ILE A 30 -10.35 16.68 1.22
N ARG A 31 -10.51 15.39 1.01
CA ARG A 31 -11.70 14.66 1.43
C ARG A 31 -11.47 14.03 2.79
N THR A 32 -12.38 14.31 3.73
CA THR A 32 -12.31 13.73 5.07
C THR A 32 -13.09 12.42 5.15
N ASP A 33 -12.48 11.37 5.68
CA ASP A 33 -13.11 10.06 5.93
C ASP A 33 -13.72 9.99 7.34
N PHE A 34 -14.84 10.69 7.53
CA PHE A 34 -15.58 10.60 8.78
C PHE A 34 -16.17 9.23 9.07
N ALA A 35 -16.46 8.43 8.04
CA ALA A 35 -17.03 7.11 8.24
C ALA A 35 -16.05 6.18 8.95
N THR A 36 -14.80 6.16 8.51
CA THR A 36 -13.73 5.41 9.18
C THR A 36 -13.46 5.94 10.59
N ALA A 37 -13.37 7.26 10.77
CA ALA A 37 -13.13 7.87 12.08
C ALA A 37 -14.21 7.47 13.10
N ASN A 38 -15.49 7.59 12.75
CA ASN A 38 -16.62 7.21 13.60
C ASN A 38 -16.62 5.72 13.93
N GLU A 39 -16.25 4.85 12.97
CA GLU A 39 -16.16 3.40 13.22
C GLU A 39 -15.02 3.07 14.18
N LEU A 40 -13.85 3.68 14.01
CA LEU A 40 -12.70 3.50 14.90
C LEU A 40 -12.96 4.04 16.32
N GLU A 41 -13.71 5.13 16.46
CA GLU A 41 -14.14 5.67 17.75
C GLU A 41 -15.05 4.68 18.48
N ARG A 42 -15.99 4.05 17.77
CA ARG A 42 -16.89 3.04 18.36
C ARG A 42 -16.18 1.83 18.94
N ILE A 43 -15.04 1.46 18.37
CA ILE A 43 -14.23 0.30 18.78
C ILE A 43 -12.97 0.70 19.53
N GLN A 44 -12.89 1.93 20.01
CA GLN A 44 -11.70 2.49 20.67
C GLN A 44 -11.12 1.59 21.76
N ALA A 45 -11.97 0.91 22.53
CA ALA A 45 -11.56 -0.01 23.59
C ALA A 45 -10.91 -1.31 23.08
N GLU A 46 -11.09 -1.66 21.79
CA GLU A 46 -10.52 -2.86 21.17
C GLU A 46 -9.18 -2.57 20.47
N ARG A 47 -8.86 -1.28 20.29
CA ARG A 47 -7.65 -0.87 19.58
C ARG A 47 -6.41 -0.99 20.47
N PRO A 48 -5.22 -1.22 19.90
CA PRO A 48 -3.98 -1.20 20.66
C PRO A 48 -3.79 0.13 21.40
N GLU A 49 -3.05 0.09 22.49
CA GLU A 49 -2.63 1.31 23.18
C GLU A 49 -1.80 2.19 22.24
N PRO A 50 -1.89 3.53 22.39
CA PRO A 50 -1.03 4.45 21.65
C PRO A 50 0.45 4.12 21.83
N GLY A 51 1.23 4.36 20.78
CA GLY A 51 2.69 4.23 20.84
C GLY A 51 3.34 5.22 21.80
N PRO A 52 4.67 5.19 21.92
CA PRO A 52 5.42 6.19 22.68
C PRO A 52 5.08 7.62 22.22
N THR A 53 5.18 8.58 23.13
CA THR A 53 4.84 9.99 22.88
C THR A 53 5.57 10.51 21.63
N SER A 54 4.82 11.19 20.77
CA SER A 54 5.28 11.78 19.51
C SER A 54 5.60 10.82 18.35
N THR A 55 5.46 9.49 18.51
CA THR A 55 5.47 8.58 17.36
C THR A 55 4.18 8.74 16.57
N GLU A 56 4.23 8.54 15.27
CA GLU A 56 3.05 8.49 14.40
C GLU A 56 3.09 7.28 13.50
N ASN A 57 1.98 6.56 13.44
CA ASN A 57 1.78 5.40 12.58
C ASN A 57 0.67 5.73 11.58
N ILE A 58 1.05 5.87 10.31
CA ILE A 58 0.16 6.31 9.24
C ILE A 58 -0.07 5.14 8.29
N LEU A 59 -1.32 4.77 8.06
CA LEU A 59 -1.65 3.73 7.09
C LEU A 59 -1.94 4.37 5.73
N LEU A 60 -1.04 4.13 4.77
CA LEU A 60 -1.21 4.53 3.39
C LEU A 60 -1.91 3.41 2.62
N ILE A 61 -3.06 3.71 2.01
CA ILE A 61 -3.89 2.75 1.28
C ILE A 61 -3.98 3.19 -0.18
N GLY A 62 -3.42 2.41 -1.08
CA GLY A 62 -3.64 2.56 -2.51
C GLY A 62 -4.91 1.83 -2.93
N SER A 63 -5.95 2.58 -3.30
CA SER A 63 -7.23 2.02 -3.71
C SER A 63 -7.35 1.92 -5.22
N ASP A 64 -7.84 0.76 -5.70
CA ASP A 64 -8.21 0.54 -7.10
C ASP A 64 -9.62 1.01 -7.41
N THR A 65 -10.15 1.95 -6.62
CA THR A 65 -11.48 2.54 -6.83
C THR A 65 -11.62 3.04 -8.25
N ARG A 66 -12.56 2.45 -8.98
CA ARG A 66 -12.87 2.81 -10.38
C ARG A 66 -13.97 3.88 -10.49
N GLY A 67 -14.55 4.25 -9.34
CA GLY A 67 -15.46 5.38 -9.21
C GLY A 67 -14.70 6.71 -9.27
N GLY A 68 -15.32 7.74 -9.88
CA GLY A 68 -14.74 9.06 -10.03
C GLY A 68 -14.17 9.36 -11.41
N SER A 69 -13.95 10.64 -11.71
CA SER A 69 -13.44 11.10 -12.99
C SER A 69 -11.99 10.67 -13.19
N GLY A 70 -11.70 9.90 -14.24
CA GLY A 70 -10.35 9.47 -14.60
C GLY A 70 -9.95 8.06 -14.19
N ASN A 71 -10.78 7.34 -13.40
CA ASN A 71 -10.52 5.95 -13.02
C ASN A 71 -11.32 4.92 -13.86
N SER A 72 -12.31 5.36 -14.63
CA SER A 72 -13.16 4.50 -15.48
C SER A 72 -12.41 3.76 -16.59
N GLU A 73 -11.22 4.22 -16.97
CA GLU A 73 -10.35 3.60 -17.97
C GLU A 73 -9.78 2.24 -17.51
N TYR A 74 -9.72 2.02 -16.18
CA TYR A 74 -9.18 0.79 -15.60
C TYR A 74 -10.23 -0.32 -15.40
N GLY A 75 -11.42 -0.15 -15.97
CA GLY A 75 -12.51 -1.11 -15.98
C GLY A 75 -13.79 -0.58 -15.35
N LYS A 76 -14.86 -1.38 -15.44
CA LYS A 76 -16.16 -1.02 -14.85
C LYS A 76 -16.06 -1.03 -13.33
N ASP A 77 -16.62 -0.02 -12.69
CA ASP A 77 -16.87 -0.03 -11.25
C ASP A 77 -18.00 -1.03 -10.96
N ASN A 78 -17.62 -2.20 -10.47
CA ASN A 78 -18.56 -3.24 -10.06
C ASN A 78 -18.94 -3.12 -8.58
N GLY A 79 -18.62 -1.98 -7.94
CA GLY A 79 -18.88 -1.75 -6.51
C GLY A 79 -17.89 -2.49 -5.60
N THR A 80 -16.89 -3.20 -6.14
CA THR A 80 -15.84 -3.84 -5.35
C THR A 80 -14.61 -2.95 -5.36
N GLN A 81 -14.22 -2.45 -4.20
CA GLN A 81 -13.00 -1.69 -4.01
C GLN A 81 -11.98 -2.59 -3.30
N ARG A 82 -10.76 -2.67 -3.81
CA ARG A 82 -9.68 -3.42 -3.19
C ARG A 82 -8.50 -2.50 -2.92
N SER A 83 -7.79 -2.81 -1.85
CA SER A 83 -6.50 -2.21 -1.59
C SER A 83 -5.42 -3.04 -2.29
N ASP A 84 -4.84 -2.50 -3.36
CA ASP A 84 -3.73 -3.15 -4.07
C ASP A 84 -2.37 -2.88 -3.43
N THR A 85 -2.28 -1.82 -2.64
CA THR A 85 -1.07 -1.40 -1.92
C THR A 85 -1.46 -0.91 -0.54
N THR A 86 -0.86 -1.49 0.49
CA THR A 86 -1.00 -1.03 1.87
C THR A 86 0.38 -0.89 2.50
N ILE A 87 0.67 0.28 3.03
CA ILE A 87 1.95 0.61 3.65
C ILE A 87 1.68 1.18 5.04
N LEU A 88 2.26 0.56 6.06
CA LEU A 88 2.32 1.11 7.40
C LEU A 88 3.58 1.97 7.51
N LEU A 89 3.41 3.28 7.57
CA LEU A 89 4.49 4.24 7.78
C LEU A 89 4.60 4.57 9.27
N HIS A 90 5.74 4.23 9.84
CA HIS A 90 6.10 4.60 11.21
C HIS A 90 7.09 5.76 11.19
N LEU A 91 6.75 6.85 11.89
CA LEU A 91 7.61 8.00 12.11
C LEU A 91 8.11 7.97 13.56
N SER A 92 9.44 7.97 13.74
CA SER A 92 10.01 8.00 15.09
C SER A 92 9.62 9.27 15.84
N GLY A 93 9.48 9.16 17.16
CA GLY A 93 9.05 10.29 18.00
C GLY A 93 9.98 11.50 17.93
N ASP A 94 11.26 11.28 17.69
CA ASP A 94 12.26 12.33 17.48
C ASP A 94 12.40 12.79 16.02
N ARG A 95 11.62 12.22 15.11
CA ARG A 95 11.67 12.49 13.65
C ARG A 95 13.02 12.19 13.01
N SER A 96 13.86 11.40 13.67
CA SER A 96 15.17 11.01 13.12
C SER A 96 15.09 9.92 12.05
N SER A 97 13.98 9.17 12.02
CA SER A 97 13.77 8.08 11.05
C SER A 97 12.31 7.91 10.64
N ALA A 98 12.13 7.34 9.45
CA ALA A 98 10.84 6.92 8.92
C ALA A 98 10.95 5.49 8.35
N THR A 99 10.05 4.61 8.75
CA THR A 99 10.04 3.21 8.28
C THR A 99 8.70 2.89 7.64
N ALA A 100 8.70 2.63 6.35
CA ALA A 100 7.54 2.25 5.56
C ALA A 100 7.52 0.73 5.37
N VAL A 101 6.55 0.04 5.96
CA VAL A 101 6.40 -1.42 5.86
C VAL A 101 5.26 -1.75 4.90
N SER A 102 5.60 -2.33 3.75
CA SER A 102 4.62 -2.84 2.79
C SER A 102 3.97 -4.11 3.33
N ILE A 103 2.64 -4.14 3.35
CA ILE A 103 1.84 -5.31 3.73
C ILE A 103 1.34 -5.97 2.44
N PRO A 104 1.73 -7.24 2.17
CA PRO A 104 1.30 -7.91 0.95
C PRO A 104 -0.23 -8.05 0.90
N ARG A 105 -0.83 -7.73 -0.24
CA ARG A 105 -2.28 -7.84 -0.43
C ARG A 105 -2.81 -9.26 -0.31
N ASP A 106 -1.97 -10.24 -0.71
CA ASP A 106 -2.29 -11.67 -0.70
C ASP A 106 -1.84 -12.38 0.60
N LEU A 107 -1.42 -11.60 1.62
CA LEU A 107 -1.07 -12.10 2.94
C LEU A 107 -2.31 -12.67 3.64
N MET A 108 -2.22 -13.89 4.14
CA MET A 108 -3.28 -14.49 4.94
C MET A 108 -3.36 -13.82 6.31
N ALA A 109 -4.51 -13.28 6.66
CA ALA A 109 -4.74 -12.53 7.88
C ALA A 109 -6.12 -12.84 8.48
N HIS A 110 -6.24 -12.68 9.79
CA HIS A 110 -7.53 -12.67 10.48
C HIS A 110 -8.20 -11.31 10.27
N VAL A 111 -9.12 -11.24 9.30
CA VAL A 111 -9.96 -10.06 9.08
C VAL A 111 -11.11 -10.11 10.10
N PRO A 112 -11.22 -9.12 11.01
CA PRO A 112 -12.26 -9.11 12.03
C PRO A 112 -13.66 -8.92 11.43
N SER A 113 -14.68 -9.08 12.26
CA SER A 113 -16.03 -8.65 11.91
C SER A 113 -16.06 -7.14 11.71
N CYS A 114 -16.49 -6.68 10.55
CA CYS A 114 -16.45 -5.28 10.13
C CYS A 114 -17.82 -4.79 9.70
N THR A 115 -18.10 -3.51 9.91
CA THR A 115 -19.32 -2.85 9.42
C THR A 115 -19.17 -2.54 7.93
N GLN A 116 -20.08 -3.06 7.11
CA GLN A 116 -20.13 -2.75 5.69
C GLN A 116 -20.82 -1.40 5.44
N PRO A 117 -20.68 -0.78 4.25
CA PRO A 117 -21.33 0.49 3.92
C PRO A 117 -22.87 0.45 4.01
N ASN A 118 -23.48 -0.73 3.89
CA ASN A 118 -24.92 -0.94 4.07
C ASN A 118 -25.35 -1.12 5.53
N GLY A 119 -24.41 -1.02 6.49
CA GLY A 119 -24.67 -1.17 7.92
C GLY A 119 -24.67 -2.62 8.42
N THR A 120 -24.49 -3.62 7.55
CA THR A 120 -24.41 -5.02 7.99
C THR A 120 -23.02 -5.37 8.49
N MET A 121 -22.95 -6.33 9.42
CA MET A 121 -21.66 -6.82 9.93
C MET A 121 -21.21 -8.05 9.16
N THR A 122 -19.93 -8.08 8.77
CA THR A 122 -19.29 -9.28 8.23
C THR A 122 -18.95 -10.24 9.38
N GLN A 123 -18.71 -11.51 9.06
CA GLN A 123 -18.13 -12.45 10.02
C GLN A 123 -16.60 -12.35 9.98
N GLU A 124 -15.95 -12.63 11.13
CA GLU A 124 -14.50 -12.82 11.17
C GLU A 124 -14.07 -13.98 10.27
N LYS A 125 -13.00 -13.77 9.50
CA LYS A 125 -12.47 -14.77 8.55
C LYS A 125 -10.96 -14.73 8.48
N TYR A 126 -10.35 -15.92 8.30
CA TYR A 126 -8.94 -16.02 7.92
C TYR A 126 -8.82 -16.08 6.40
N VAL A 127 -8.52 -14.93 5.80
CA VAL A 127 -8.53 -14.70 4.34
C VAL A 127 -7.39 -13.77 3.93
N GLN A 128 -7.29 -13.47 2.64
CA GLN A 128 -6.34 -12.48 2.13
C GLN A 128 -6.56 -11.11 2.75
N PHE A 129 -5.48 -10.44 3.07
CA PHE A 129 -5.48 -9.11 3.70
C PHE A 129 -6.28 -8.07 2.92
N ASN A 130 -6.20 -8.06 1.58
CA ASN A 130 -6.91 -7.10 0.75
C ASN A 130 -8.46 -7.22 0.83
N TRP A 131 -8.99 -8.33 1.34
CA TRP A 131 -10.42 -8.49 1.59
C TRP A 131 -10.91 -7.63 2.76
N ALA A 132 -10.01 -7.17 3.62
CA ALA A 132 -10.37 -6.24 4.68
C ALA A 132 -10.97 -4.95 4.13
N PHE A 133 -10.35 -4.40 3.08
CA PHE A 133 -10.84 -3.17 2.43
C PHE A 133 -12.21 -3.40 1.75
N GLU A 134 -12.40 -4.55 1.09
CA GLU A 134 -13.68 -4.94 0.49
C GLU A 134 -14.77 -5.16 1.57
N SER A 135 -14.38 -5.68 2.74
CA SER A 135 -15.30 -6.01 3.84
C SER A 135 -15.82 -4.80 4.60
N GLY A 136 -15.05 -3.73 4.73
CA GLY A 136 -15.44 -2.57 5.52
C GLY A 136 -14.53 -1.36 5.35
N GLY A 137 -13.93 -1.20 4.15
CA GLY A 137 -13.12 -0.03 3.81
C GLY A 137 -11.88 0.14 4.66
N ALA A 138 -11.48 1.39 4.85
CA ALA A 138 -10.29 1.74 5.62
C ALA A 138 -10.39 1.32 7.09
N ALA A 139 -11.55 1.44 7.73
CA ALA A 139 -11.74 1.03 9.11
C ALA A 139 -11.43 -0.46 9.33
N CYS A 140 -11.92 -1.34 8.45
CA CYS A 140 -11.65 -2.76 8.52
C CYS A 140 -10.18 -3.09 8.25
N THR A 141 -9.57 -2.39 7.30
CA THR A 141 -8.13 -2.53 6.99
C THR A 141 -7.28 -2.12 8.18
N ILE A 142 -7.57 -0.98 8.81
CA ILE A 142 -6.90 -0.50 10.02
C ILE A 142 -7.01 -1.54 11.14
N ARG A 143 -8.22 -2.03 11.45
CA ARG A 143 -8.44 -3.06 12.49
C ARG A 143 -7.64 -4.33 12.20
N THR A 144 -7.56 -4.74 10.93
CA THR A 144 -6.80 -5.92 10.52
C THR A 144 -5.30 -5.70 10.73
N VAL A 145 -4.77 -4.52 10.37
CA VAL A 145 -3.36 -4.14 10.61
C VAL A 145 -3.08 -4.09 12.11
N GLU A 146 -3.89 -3.39 12.88
CA GLU A 146 -3.74 -3.27 14.33
C GLU A 146 -3.74 -4.64 15.04
N ARG A 147 -4.66 -5.52 14.64
CA ARG A 147 -4.73 -6.89 15.18
C ARG A 147 -3.51 -7.73 14.81
N MET A 148 -3.00 -7.59 13.60
CA MET A 148 -1.86 -8.34 13.09
C MET A 148 -0.53 -7.87 13.69
N THR A 149 -0.37 -6.56 13.87
CA THR A 149 0.89 -5.95 14.26
C THR A 149 0.96 -5.53 15.73
N GLY A 150 -0.19 -5.34 16.37
CA GLY A 150 -0.29 -4.70 17.67
C GLY A 150 0.12 -3.22 17.68
N ILE A 151 0.27 -2.61 16.49
CA ILE A 151 0.61 -1.19 16.33
C ILE A 151 -0.69 -0.43 16.13
N ARG A 152 -0.92 0.60 16.95
CA ARG A 152 -2.03 1.52 16.75
C ARG A 152 -1.76 2.36 15.52
N VAL A 153 -2.75 2.47 14.64
CA VAL A 153 -2.74 3.37 13.49
C VAL A 153 -3.32 4.71 13.91
N ASP A 154 -2.50 5.76 13.90
CA ASP A 154 -2.91 7.10 14.35
C ASP A 154 -3.64 7.83 13.24
N HIS A 155 -3.15 7.71 11.99
CA HIS A 155 -3.69 8.37 10.82
C HIS A 155 -3.83 7.41 9.64
N HIS A 156 -4.69 7.74 8.67
CA HIS A 156 -4.74 7.05 7.40
C HIS A 156 -4.92 8.00 6.22
N LEU A 157 -4.32 7.61 5.09
CA LEU A 157 -4.43 8.30 3.82
C LEU A 157 -4.79 7.29 2.73
N ILE A 158 -5.83 7.60 1.97
CA ILE A 158 -6.24 6.80 0.80
C ILE A 158 -5.89 7.58 -0.46
N VAL A 159 -5.19 6.93 -1.39
CA VAL A 159 -4.79 7.49 -2.68
C VAL A 159 -5.37 6.62 -3.79
N ASP A 160 -6.05 7.23 -4.74
CA ASP A 160 -6.51 6.55 -5.95
C ASP A 160 -5.49 6.65 -7.11
N PHE A 161 -5.71 5.90 -8.18
CA PHE A 161 -4.82 5.91 -9.34
C PHE A 161 -4.67 7.27 -10.01
N SER A 162 -5.75 8.04 -10.07
CA SER A 162 -5.76 9.38 -10.64
C SER A 162 -4.87 10.33 -9.82
N GLY A 163 -4.97 10.22 -8.49
CA GLY A 163 -4.13 10.96 -7.57
C GLY A 163 -2.66 10.65 -7.67
N PHE A 164 -2.33 9.35 -7.71
CA PHE A 164 -0.97 8.91 -7.90
C PHE A 164 -0.35 9.51 -9.17
N LYS A 165 -1.06 9.43 -10.31
CA LYS A 165 -0.59 9.99 -11.59
C LYS A 165 -0.31 11.49 -11.48
N LYS A 166 -1.26 12.25 -10.94
CA LYS A 166 -1.13 13.71 -10.78
C LYS A 166 0.04 14.10 -9.87
N MET A 167 0.27 13.37 -8.79
CA MET A 167 1.40 13.64 -7.88
C MET A 167 2.74 13.37 -8.58
N VAL A 168 2.84 12.30 -9.35
CA VAL A 168 4.05 11.99 -10.13
C VAL A 168 4.31 13.05 -11.20
N ASP A 169 3.27 13.50 -11.91
CA ASP A 169 3.39 14.55 -12.92
C ASP A 169 3.79 15.90 -12.30
N ALA A 170 3.28 16.20 -11.11
CA ALA A 170 3.58 17.46 -10.41
C ALA A 170 5.04 17.61 -9.96
N VAL A 171 5.79 16.49 -9.89
CA VAL A 171 7.24 16.49 -9.62
C VAL A 171 8.08 16.30 -10.89
N ASP A 172 7.51 16.52 -12.06
CA ASP A 172 8.17 16.32 -13.38
C ASP A 172 8.63 14.86 -13.61
N GLY A 173 7.91 13.90 -13.01
CA GLY A 173 8.18 12.46 -13.14
C GLY A 173 9.23 11.94 -12.17
N VAL A 174 9.30 10.62 -12.07
CA VAL A 174 10.20 9.88 -11.18
C VAL A 174 11.18 9.04 -12.01
N GLU A 175 12.46 9.15 -11.67
CA GLU A 175 13.50 8.37 -12.32
C GLU A 175 13.55 6.95 -11.75
N VAL A 176 13.54 5.96 -12.64
CA VAL A 176 13.65 4.53 -12.30
C VAL A 176 14.71 3.85 -13.16
N CYS A 177 15.28 2.76 -12.66
CA CYS A 177 16.13 1.87 -13.43
C CYS A 177 15.37 0.62 -13.85
N VAL A 178 15.33 0.39 -15.16
CA VAL A 178 14.68 -0.78 -15.76
C VAL A 178 15.77 -1.77 -16.17
N PRO A 179 15.98 -2.88 -15.44
CA PRO A 179 17.09 -3.81 -15.71
C PRO A 179 16.98 -4.49 -17.09
N LYS A 180 15.75 -4.78 -17.50
CA LYS A 180 15.41 -5.40 -18.80
C LYS A 180 14.18 -4.70 -19.37
N ALA A 181 14.08 -4.64 -20.69
CA ALA A 181 12.91 -4.08 -21.34
C ALA A 181 11.62 -4.76 -20.86
N ILE A 182 10.60 -3.94 -20.58
CA ILE A 182 9.29 -4.36 -20.07
C ILE A 182 8.28 -4.18 -21.18
N ASN A 183 7.49 -5.22 -21.43
CA ASN A 183 6.31 -5.13 -22.28
C ASN A 183 5.17 -5.84 -21.57
N ASP A 184 4.33 -5.08 -20.86
CA ASP A 184 3.19 -5.56 -20.08
C ASP A 184 1.90 -4.96 -20.64
N PRO A 185 1.18 -5.70 -21.51
CA PRO A 185 -0.08 -5.22 -22.08
C PRO A 185 -1.18 -4.99 -21.05
N GLU A 186 -1.20 -5.78 -19.94
CA GLU A 186 -2.22 -5.64 -18.90
C GLU A 186 -2.00 -4.39 -18.05
N ALA A 187 -0.73 -3.99 -17.86
CA ALA A 187 -0.37 -2.75 -17.20
C ALA A 187 -0.28 -1.56 -18.17
N HIS A 188 -0.58 -1.75 -19.47
CA HIS A 188 -0.40 -0.76 -20.54
C HIS A 188 1.01 -0.15 -20.55
N LEU A 189 2.04 -0.99 -20.33
CA LEU A 189 3.41 -0.55 -20.10
C LEU A 189 4.36 -1.13 -21.16
N ASN A 190 5.08 -0.23 -21.83
CA ASN A 190 6.21 -0.58 -22.67
C ASN A 190 7.39 0.34 -22.34
N LEU A 191 8.48 -0.23 -21.79
CA LEU A 191 9.67 0.49 -21.35
C LEU A 191 10.93 -0.19 -21.89
N PRO A 192 11.87 0.55 -22.50
CA PRO A 192 13.19 0.02 -22.77
C PRO A 192 13.99 -0.18 -21.48
N ALA A 193 15.02 -1.01 -21.53
CA ALA A 193 15.98 -1.13 -20.44
C ALA A 193 16.75 0.18 -20.22
N GLY A 194 17.28 0.35 -19.00
CA GLY A 194 18.10 1.50 -18.62
C GLY A 194 17.33 2.52 -17.78
N LYS A 195 17.92 3.70 -17.63
CA LYS A 195 17.42 4.81 -16.86
C LYS A 195 16.24 5.47 -17.57
N GLN A 196 15.11 5.61 -16.88
CA GLN A 196 13.86 6.15 -17.43
C GLN A 196 13.25 7.15 -16.46
N THR A 197 12.73 8.27 -16.96
CA THR A 197 11.85 9.16 -16.19
C THR A 197 10.39 8.81 -16.52
N LEU A 198 9.65 8.37 -15.52
CA LEU A 198 8.26 7.94 -15.67
C LEU A 198 7.31 9.02 -15.21
N LEU A 199 6.33 9.33 -16.04
CA LEU A 199 5.23 10.26 -15.82
C LEU A 199 3.92 9.49 -15.74
N GLY A 200 2.93 10.03 -15.07
CA GLY A 200 1.51 9.69 -15.05
C GLY A 200 1.21 8.21 -15.27
N GLU A 201 0.67 7.89 -16.45
CA GLU A 201 0.25 6.55 -16.83
C GLU A 201 1.40 5.53 -16.84
N ARG A 202 2.58 5.94 -17.34
CA ARG A 202 3.74 5.03 -17.37
C ARG A 202 4.25 4.70 -15.97
N ALA A 203 4.21 5.67 -15.05
CA ALA A 203 4.56 5.44 -13.65
C ALA A 203 3.56 4.49 -12.98
N LEU A 204 2.24 4.71 -13.20
CA LEU A 204 1.20 3.83 -12.70
C LEU A 204 1.33 2.41 -13.26
N GLY A 205 1.56 2.28 -14.57
CA GLY A 205 1.83 0.99 -15.20
C GLY A 205 3.04 0.28 -14.58
N TYR A 206 4.14 1.01 -14.33
CA TYR A 206 5.36 0.46 -13.75
C TYR A 206 5.16 -0.13 -12.33
N VAL A 207 4.44 0.57 -11.47
CA VAL A 207 4.17 0.08 -10.09
C VAL A 207 3.10 -1.01 -10.04
N ARG A 208 2.32 -1.20 -11.12
CA ARG A 208 1.26 -2.23 -11.25
C ARG A 208 1.69 -3.46 -12.03
N ALA A 209 2.67 -3.36 -12.93
CA ALA A 209 3.10 -4.45 -13.81
C ALA A 209 3.46 -5.71 -13.01
N ARG A 210 3.04 -6.90 -13.49
CA ARG A 210 3.24 -8.18 -12.81
C ARG A 210 3.87 -9.24 -13.73
N TYR A 211 3.32 -9.42 -14.92
CA TYR A 211 3.57 -10.62 -15.74
C TYR A 211 4.82 -10.54 -16.62
N SER A 212 5.28 -9.35 -16.95
CA SER A 212 6.43 -9.17 -17.87
C SER A 212 7.72 -8.78 -17.17
N ILE A 213 7.75 -8.77 -15.84
CA ILE A 213 8.91 -8.34 -15.06
C ILE A 213 9.25 -9.43 -14.05
N GLY A 214 10.45 -10.01 -14.20
CA GLY A 214 10.97 -11.00 -13.28
C GLY A 214 10.23 -12.33 -13.35
N ASP A 215 9.88 -12.89 -12.20
CA ASP A 215 9.15 -14.16 -12.06
C ASP A 215 7.63 -13.98 -11.97
N GLY A 216 7.13 -12.74 -12.08
CA GLY A 216 5.71 -12.41 -11.94
C GLY A 216 5.19 -12.41 -10.50
N SER A 217 6.08 -12.58 -9.51
CA SER A 217 5.70 -12.60 -8.10
C SER A 217 5.25 -11.25 -7.57
N ASP A 218 4.43 -11.26 -6.53
CA ASP A 218 4.01 -10.07 -5.81
C ASP A 218 5.20 -9.38 -5.11
N THR A 219 6.24 -10.15 -4.74
CA THR A 219 7.48 -9.64 -4.14
C THR A 219 8.19 -8.67 -5.05
N GLN A 220 8.39 -9.04 -6.29
CA GLN A 220 9.07 -8.16 -7.25
C GLN A 220 8.26 -6.90 -7.55
N ARG A 221 6.92 -6.99 -7.52
CA ARG A 221 6.08 -5.80 -7.60
C ARG A 221 6.30 -4.89 -6.40
N MET A 222 6.29 -5.42 -5.16
CA MET A 222 6.55 -4.63 -3.96
C MET A 222 7.95 -4.01 -3.95
N ASN A 223 8.98 -4.75 -4.36
CA ASN A 223 10.33 -4.22 -4.50
C ASN A 223 10.37 -3.02 -5.48
N ARG A 224 9.68 -3.12 -6.62
CA ARG A 224 9.57 -1.99 -7.56
C ARG A 224 8.80 -0.80 -6.99
N GLN A 225 7.73 -1.05 -6.24
CA GLN A 225 6.99 0.01 -5.55
C GLN A 225 7.88 0.71 -4.52
N GLN A 226 8.69 -0.03 -3.76
CA GLN A 226 9.64 0.53 -2.80
C GLN A 226 10.72 1.36 -3.49
N ASP A 227 11.31 0.85 -4.60
CA ASP A 227 12.27 1.60 -5.41
C ASP A 227 11.67 2.89 -5.97
N PHE A 228 10.45 2.80 -6.48
CA PHE A 228 9.75 3.96 -6.99
C PHE A 228 9.50 5.00 -5.90
N MET A 229 9.05 4.57 -4.70
CA MET A 229 8.84 5.46 -3.56
C MET A 229 10.16 6.07 -3.06
N ALA A 230 11.24 5.29 -3.01
CA ALA A 230 12.56 5.80 -2.68
C ALA A 230 13.03 6.88 -3.68
N SER A 231 12.87 6.63 -4.98
CA SER A 231 13.16 7.62 -6.03
C SER A 231 12.28 8.86 -5.93
N LEU A 232 10.98 8.69 -5.63
CA LEU A 232 10.06 9.81 -5.46
C LEU A 232 10.47 10.70 -4.27
N VAL A 233 10.80 10.11 -3.13
CA VAL A 233 11.29 10.84 -1.96
C VAL A 233 12.58 11.59 -2.28
N ASN A 234 13.53 10.94 -2.95
CA ASN A 234 14.76 11.58 -3.40
C ASN A 234 14.48 12.75 -4.35
N LYS A 235 13.60 12.57 -5.31
CA LYS A 235 13.22 13.59 -6.29
C LYS A 235 12.64 14.84 -5.61
N ILE A 236 11.69 14.66 -4.69
CA ILE A 236 11.05 15.75 -3.96
C ILE A 236 12.10 16.55 -3.16
N ARG A 237 13.09 15.86 -2.57
CA ARG A 237 14.12 16.48 -1.74
C ARG A 237 15.24 17.13 -2.57
N SER A 238 15.75 16.45 -3.59
CA SER A 238 16.89 16.92 -4.41
C SER A 238 16.54 18.11 -5.27
N ASP A 239 15.35 18.16 -5.83
CA ASP A 239 14.93 19.20 -6.76
C ASP A 239 14.47 20.49 -6.08
N GLY A 240 14.55 20.55 -4.75
CA GLY A 240 14.11 21.71 -3.98
C GLY A 240 12.63 22.03 -4.18
N VAL A 241 11.80 21.01 -4.46
CA VAL A 241 10.36 21.16 -4.70
C VAL A 241 9.68 21.88 -3.53
N LEU A 242 10.07 21.52 -2.31
CA LEU A 242 9.51 22.09 -1.07
C LEU A 242 9.86 23.56 -0.88
N LEU A 243 10.98 24.04 -1.46
CA LEU A 243 11.46 25.42 -1.35
C LEU A 243 11.03 26.30 -2.54
N ASN A 244 10.48 25.70 -3.60
CA ASN A 244 10.09 26.42 -4.81
C ASN A 244 8.56 26.51 -4.93
N PRO A 245 7.93 27.69 -4.70
CA PRO A 245 6.48 27.81 -4.74
C PRO A 245 5.86 27.40 -6.07
N THR A 246 6.57 27.57 -7.20
CA THR A 246 6.05 27.21 -8.53
C THR A 246 5.98 25.69 -8.76
N LYS A 247 6.81 24.92 -8.05
CA LYS A 247 6.78 23.45 -8.05
C LYS A 247 5.92 22.91 -6.89
N LEU A 248 5.96 23.58 -5.75
CA LEU A 248 5.22 23.16 -4.56
C LEU A 248 3.70 23.24 -4.77
N TYR A 249 3.19 24.34 -5.37
CA TYR A 249 1.75 24.50 -5.57
C TYR A 249 1.12 23.40 -6.42
N PRO A 250 1.65 23.03 -7.61
CA PRO A 250 1.13 21.89 -8.37
C PRO A 250 1.15 20.57 -7.59
N LEU A 251 2.22 20.30 -6.83
CA LEU A 251 2.32 19.09 -5.99
C LEU A 251 1.24 19.08 -4.89
N LEU A 252 1.09 20.20 -4.15
CA LEU A 252 0.05 20.31 -3.13
C LEU A 252 -1.35 20.20 -3.75
N SER A 253 -1.59 20.82 -4.90
CA SER A 253 -2.88 20.72 -5.60
C SER A 253 -3.17 19.30 -6.05
N ALA A 254 -2.18 18.58 -6.59
CA ALA A 254 -2.31 17.18 -6.97
C ALA A 254 -2.58 16.30 -5.74
N ALA A 255 -1.81 16.47 -4.67
CA ALA A 255 -1.97 15.71 -3.44
C ALA A 255 -3.35 15.98 -2.82
N THR A 256 -3.68 17.23 -2.48
CA THR A 256 -4.94 17.57 -1.79
C THR A 256 -6.18 17.15 -2.57
N SER A 257 -6.18 17.28 -3.91
CA SER A 257 -7.32 16.88 -4.76
C SER A 257 -7.50 15.36 -4.91
N SER A 258 -6.58 14.57 -4.39
CA SER A 258 -6.47 13.13 -4.67
C SER A 258 -6.40 12.28 -3.41
N LEU A 259 -6.28 12.94 -2.25
CA LEU A 259 -6.23 12.29 -0.96
C LEU A 259 -7.61 12.24 -0.32
N THR A 260 -7.89 11.10 0.31
CA THR A 260 -8.91 11.00 1.35
C THR A 260 -8.18 10.71 2.66
N ALA A 261 -8.36 11.56 3.66
CA ALA A 261 -7.62 11.54 4.92
C ALA A 261 -8.57 11.37 6.12
N ASP A 262 -8.06 10.92 7.23
CA ASP A 262 -8.78 11.01 8.50
C ASP A 262 -8.88 12.49 8.98
N PRO A 263 -9.77 12.80 9.97
CA PRO A 263 -9.94 14.15 10.47
C PRO A 263 -8.70 14.79 11.11
N GLY A 264 -7.64 14.02 11.39
CA GLY A 264 -6.37 14.53 11.93
C GLY A 264 -5.36 14.92 10.85
N LEU A 265 -5.63 14.61 9.56
CA LEU A 265 -4.80 14.99 8.41
C LEU A 265 -5.65 15.61 7.27
N ASP A 266 -6.84 16.12 7.56
CA ASP A 266 -7.77 16.62 6.56
C ASP A 266 -7.60 18.10 6.21
N SER A 267 -6.56 18.75 6.73
CA SER A 267 -6.20 20.12 6.40
C SER A 267 -4.81 20.24 5.77
N LEU A 268 -4.63 21.26 4.95
CA LEU A 268 -3.33 21.58 4.38
C LEU A 268 -2.27 21.87 5.46
N ALA A 269 -2.69 22.46 6.58
CA ALA A 269 -1.81 22.78 7.70
C ALA A 269 -1.26 21.50 8.36
N GLU A 270 -2.10 20.51 8.63
CA GLU A 270 -1.71 19.23 9.23
C GLU A 270 -0.81 18.42 8.30
N LEU A 271 -1.15 18.35 7.01
CA LEU A 271 -0.27 17.70 6.01
C LEU A 271 1.08 18.41 5.89
N TYR A 272 1.10 19.75 6.00
CA TYR A 272 2.35 20.52 5.99
C TYR A 272 3.20 20.22 7.22
N GLU A 273 2.62 20.17 8.42
CA GLU A 273 3.34 19.86 9.65
C GLU A 273 3.91 18.43 9.62
N LEU A 274 3.16 17.47 9.07
CA LEU A 274 3.64 16.11 8.84
C LEU A 274 4.88 16.09 7.93
N VAL A 275 4.83 16.76 6.78
CA VAL A 275 5.95 16.82 5.82
C VAL A 275 7.14 17.59 6.41
N ARG A 276 6.88 18.69 7.10
CA ARG A 276 7.90 19.48 7.79
C ARG A 276 8.61 18.70 8.88
N GLY A 277 7.86 17.85 9.62
CA GLY A 277 8.44 16.95 10.62
C GLY A 277 9.49 15.98 10.01
N LEU A 278 9.38 15.69 8.71
CA LEU A 278 10.32 14.82 7.99
C LEU A 278 11.45 15.59 7.28
N GLU A 279 11.44 16.92 7.28
CA GLU A 279 12.42 17.73 6.53
C GLU A 279 13.86 17.41 6.92
N ASN A 280 14.11 17.18 8.20
CA ASN A 280 15.44 16.91 8.74
C ASN A 280 15.78 15.41 8.79
N THR A 281 14.86 14.50 8.47
CA THR A 281 15.12 13.06 8.45
C THR A 281 16.07 12.72 7.30
N PRO A 282 17.28 12.17 7.53
CA PRO A 282 18.20 11.80 6.45
C PRO A 282 17.55 10.78 5.50
N THR A 283 17.83 10.85 4.18
CA THR A 283 17.32 9.88 3.21
C THR A 283 17.79 8.45 3.52
N SER A 284 18.96 8.27 4.10
CA SER A 284 19.48 7.00 4.61
C SER A 284 18.67 6.44 5.80
N ALA A 285 17.94 7.30 6.52
CA ALA A 285 17.06 6.90 7.62
C ALA A 285 15.59 6.73 7.20
N VAL A 286 15.26 6.98 5.92
CA VAL A 286 13.96 6.64 5.33
C VAL A 286 14.05 5.24 4.73
N ARG A 287 13.39 4.28 5.36
CA ARG A 287 13.49 2.84 5.06
C ARG A 287 12.18 2.33 4.46
N PHE A 288 12.30 1.49 3.45
CA PHE A 288 11.18 0.79 2.80
C PHE A 288 11.39 -0.70 2.97
N LEU A 289 10.52 -1.36 3.71
CA LEU A 289 10.59 -2.76 4.05
C LEU A 289 9.34 -3.50 3.57
N THR A 290 9.44 -4.81 3.42
CA THR A 290 8.26 -5.69 3.31
C THR A 290 8.09 -6.45 4.61
N ALA A 291 6.86 -6.61 5.09
CA ALA A 291 6.56 -7.46 6.23
C ALA A 291 7.15 -8.87 5.99
N PRO A 292 7.93 -9.45 6.94
CA PRO A 292 8.54 -10.75 6.78
C PRO A 292 7.50 -11.82 6.44
N ARG A 293 7.64 -12.45 5.28
CA ARG A 293 6.64 -13.36 4.73
C ARG A 293 7.26 -14.54 3.99
N ARG A 294 6.47 -15.58 3.80
CA ARG A 294 6.77 -16.76 2.96
C ARG A 294 5.49 -17.21 2.26
N PRO A 295 5.59 -18.05 1.21
CA PRO A 295 4.42 -18.69 0.63
C PRO A 295 3.62 -19.47 1.67
N TYR A 296 2.28 -19.29 1.66
CA TYR A 296 1.38 -20.01 2.55
C TYR A 296 1.30 -21.49 2.17
N LEU A 297 1.48 -22.40 3.13
CA LEU A 297 1.62 -23.85 2.87
C LEU A 297 0.40 -24.45 2.15
N ASN A 298 -0.81 -23.99 2.47
CA ASN A 298 -2.03 -24.56 1.90
C ASN A 298 -2.40 -23.97 0.53
N ASN A 299 -1.78 -22.83 0.17
CA ASN A 299 -1.96 -22.19 -1.14
C ASN A 299 -0.78 -21.27 -1.43
N THR A 300 0.12 -21.70 -2.27
CA THR A 300 1.36 -20.98 -2.60
C THR A 300 1.15 -19.68 -3.37
N ASP A 301 -0.09 -19.40 -3.85
CA ASP A 301 -0.45 -18.10 -4.41
C ASP A 301 -0.78 -17.06 -3.33
N ARG A 302 -0.65 -17.43 -2.06
CA ARG A 302 -0.85 -16.61 -0.88
C ARG A 302 0.45 -16.54 -0.08
N ASP A 303 0.50 -15.57 0.82
CA ASP A 303 1.61 -15.39 1.74
C ASP A 303 1.15 -15.57 3.19
N GLU A 304 2.08 -15.93 4.07
CA GLU A 304 1.91 -15.89 5.52
C GLU A 304 3.10 -15.18 6.16
N LEU A 305 2.89 -14.56 7.32
CA LEU A 305 3.98 -13.94 8.07
C LEU A 305 4.98 -15.01 8.56
N VAL A 306 6.26 -14.69 8.46
CA VAL A 306 7.33 -15.52 9.01
C VAL A 306 7.59 -15.11 10.45
N GLN A 307 7.43 -16.09 11.35
CA GLN A 307 7.74 -15.91 12.77
C GLN A 307 9.09 -16.56 13.10
N PRO A 308 9.92 -15.95 13.97
CA PRO A 308 9.64 -14.77 14.82
C PRO A 308 9.99 -13.40 14.19
N GLU A 309 10.43 -13.35 12.93
CA GLU A 309 10.94 -12.14 12.27
C GLU A 309 9.88 -11.04 12.18
N ALA A 310 8.63 -11.41 11.87
CA ALA A 310 7.53 -10.45 11.81
C ALA A 310 7.24 -9.84 13.19
N ASP A 311 7.25 -10.65 14.24
CA ASP A 311 7.06 -10.17 15.62
C ASP A 311 8.19 -9.25 16.06
N GLN A 312 9.44 -9.52 15.66
CA GLN A 312 10.59 -8.67 15.93
C GLN A 312 10.47 -7.32 15.24
N LEU A 313 10.05 -7.28 13.97
CA LEU A 313 9.81 -6.05 13.22
C LEU A 313 8.75 -5.20 13.93
N PHE A 314 7.56 -5.78 14.16
CA PHE A 314 6.46 -5.04 14.75
C PHE A 314 6.73 -4.65 16.22
N ALA A 315 7.44 -5.47 16.98
CA ALA A 315 7.85 -5.12 18.34
C ALA A 315 8.86 -3.95 18.37
N ALA A 316 9.79 -3.90 17.41
CA ALA A 316 10.72 -2.78 17.28
C ALA A 316 9.97 -1.48 16.97
N LEU A 317 9.03 -1.49 16.02
CA LEU A 317 8.23 -0.31 15.67
C LEU A 317 7.33 0.14 16.84
N ARG A 318 6.67 -0.79 17.54
CA ARG A 318 5.87 -0.44 18.74
C ARG A 318 6.70 0.22 19.84
N ALA A 319 7.96 -0.16 19.94
CA ALA A 319 8.88 0.38 20.95
C ALA A 319 9.68 1.59 20.47
N ASP A 320 9.34 2.14 19.29
CA ASP A 320 10.09 3.23 18.62
C ASP A 320 11.60 2.95 18.52
N LYS A 321 11.94 1.68 18.22
CA LYS A 321 13.34 1.27 18.04
C LYS A 321 13.69 1.24 16.55
N PRO A 322 14.91 1.68 16.19
CA PRO A 322 15.35 1.64 14.81
C PRO A 322 15.45 0.20 14.31
N VAL A 323 15.18 0.03 13.00
CA VAL A 323 15.33 -1.25 12.29
C VAL A 323 16.29 -1.04 11.12
N GLY A 324 17.18 -1.99 10.89
CA GLY A 324 18.15 -1.92 9.80
C GLY A 324 17.58 -2.50 8.49
N VAL A 325 18.25 -2.21 7.37
CA VAL A 325 17.96 -2.75 6.04
C VAL A 325 19.08 -3.69 5.62
N SER A 326 18.77 -4.93 5.27
CA SER A 326 19.75 -5.95 4.84
C SER A 326 19.92 -6.06 3.32
N GLY A 327 19.28 -5.18 2.55
CA GLY A 327 19.17 -5.30 1.10
C GLY A 327 17.94 -6.13 0.69
N LYS A 328 17.67 -6.20 -0.62
CA LYS A 328 16.54 -6.95 -1.14
C LYS A 328 16.84 -8.43 -1.17
N VAL A 329 15.84 -9.26 -0.87
CA VAL A 329 15.93 -10.70 -1.10
C VAL A 329 15.63 -10.94 -2.58
N ASP A 330 16.60 -11.49 -3.32
CA ASP A 330 16.32 -12.19 -4.56
C ASP A 330 15.64 -13.51 -4.17
N GLU A 331 14.33 -13.56 -4.34
CA GLU A 331 13.64 -14.86 -4.19
C GLU A 331 14.19 -15.84 -5.22
N THR A 332 14.58 -17.02 -4.75
CA THR A 332 14.78 -18.17 -5.65
C THR A 332 13.53 -18.35 -6.49
N PRO A 333 13.66 -18.54 -7.82
CA PRO A 333 12.51 -18.63 -8.71
C PRO A 333 11.50 -19.66 -8.18
N ARG A 334 10.26 -19.24 -8.00
CA ARG A 334 9.14 -20.16 -7.77
C ARG A 334 9.17 -21.19 -8.89
N PRO A 335 9.12 -22.52 -8.63
CA PRO A 335 8.96 -23.49 -9.69
C PRO A 335 7.66 -23.17 -10.42
N VAL A 336 7.75 -22.65 -11.64
CA VAL A 336 6.59 -22.49 -12.50
C VAL A 336 6.02 -23.87 -12.72
N ALA A 337 4.85 -24.16 -12.17
CA ALA A 337 4.11 -25.36 -12.50
C ALA A 337 3.89 -25.34 -14.01
N LYS A 338 4.65 -26.15 -14.72
CA LYS A 338 4.55 -26.33 -16.16
C LYS A 338 3.12 -26.81 -16.43
N ALA A 339 2.28 -25.93 -16.99
CA ALA A 339 1.00 -26.36 -17.53
C ALA A 339 1.32 -27.40 -18.61
N THR A 340 1.08 -28.66 -18.28
CA THR A 340 1.21 -29.76 -19.21
C THR A 340 0.07 -29.61 -20.22
N ALA A 341 0.39 -29.05 -21.37
CA ALA A 341 -0.48 -29.07 -22.53
C ALA A 341 -0.61 -30.52 -22.98
N ALA A 342 -1.65 -31.18 -22.54
CA ALA A 342 -2.11 -32.43 -23.13
C ALA A 342 -2.75 -32.11 -24.48
N GLY A 343 -1.95 -32.24 -25.53
CA GLY A 343 -2.47 -32.25 -26.88
C GLY A 343 -3.20 -33.56 -27.14
N THR A 344 -4.43 -33.47 -27.63
CA THR A 344 -4.99 -34.44 -28.56
C THR A 344 -5.88 -33.74 -29.55
N ALA A 345 -5.45 -33.81 -30.80
CA ALA A 345 -6.24 -33.42 -31.96
C ALA A 345 -7.43 -34.36 -32.12
N GLY A 346 -8.59 -33.84 -32.46
CA GLY A 346 -9.76 -34.58 -32.83
C GLY A 346 -10.79 -33.66 -33.55
N THR A 347 -10.75 -33.73 -34.85
CA THR A 347 -11.63 -33.11 -35.83
C THR A 347 -13.08 -33.55 -35.68
N ALA A 348 -14.07 -32.68 -35.66
CA ALA A 348 -15.32 -32.64 -36.45
C ALA A 348 -16.35 -31.68 -35.87
N ALA A 349 -16.82 -30.73 -36.68
CA ALA A 349 -18.10 -30.02 -36.56
C ALA A 349 -19.09 -30.71 -37.52
N PRO A 350 -20.39 -30.31 -37.67
CA PRO A 350 -21.26 -29.47 -36.85
C PRO A 350 -22.64 -30.07 -36.60
N THR A 351 -23.49 -29.54 -35.73
CA THR A 351 -24.94 -29.22 -36.04
C THR A 351 -25.69 -28.78 -34.76
N ALA A 352 -26.34 -27.61 -34.80
CA ALA A 352 -27.42 -27.19 -33.91
C ALA A 352 -28.76 -27.77 -34.44
N PRO A 353 -29.91 -27.75 -33.72
CA PRO A 353 -30.49 -26.61 -32.98
C PRO A 353 -31.32 -26.93 -31.70
N ALA A 354 -31.53 -25.86 -30.93
CA ALA A 354 -32.69 -25.46 -30.12
C ALA A 354 -33.65 -26.48 -29.45
N THR A 355 -33.83 -26.28 -28.12
CA THR A 355 -35.16 -25.96 -27.51
C THR A 355 -35.02 -25.86 -25.96
N SER A 356 -35.54 -24.77 -25.40
CA SER A 356 -35.98 -24.59 -23.99
C SER A 356 -37.49 -24.94 -23.94
N PRO A 357 -38.23 -25.06 -22.82
CA PRO A 357 -37.95 -24.87 -21.40
C PRO A 357 -38.61 -25.92 -20.47
N ALA A 358 -38.32 -25.90 -19.17
CA ALA A 358 -39.37 -25.99 -18.14
C ALA A 358 -38.78 -26.04 -16.69
N ALA A 359 -39.37 -25.24 -15.85
CA ALA A 359 -39.24 -25.13 -14.41
C ALA A 359 -39.69 -26.40 -13.67
N VAL A 360 -39.08 -26.63 -12.46
CA VAL A 360 -39.78 -27.07 -11.23
C VAL A 360 -38.79 -26.96 -10.05
N ALA A 361 -39.21 -26.27 -8.98
CA ALA A 361 -38.69 -26.31 -7.60
C ALA A 361 -39.49 -27.36 -6.80
N PRO A 362 -39.36 -27.46 -5.46
CA PRO A 362 -38.21 -27.71 -4.55
C PRO A 362 -38.42 -28.95 -3.65
N ALA A 363 -37.42 -29.42 -2.90
CA ALA A 363 -37.62 -30.21 -1.67
C ALA A 363 -36.28 -30.23 -0.86
N THR A 364 -36.20 -29.60 0.29
CA THR A 364 -36.18 -30.11 1.68
C THR A 364 -35.47 -31.46 1.87
N GLU A 365 -34.43 -31.58 2.71
CA GLU A 365 -34.32 -31.60 4.16
C GLU A 365 -32.87 -31.92 4.59
N PRO A 366 -32.48 -31.71 5.88
CA PRO A 366 -31.10 -31.75 6.33
C PRO A 366 -30.69 -33.14 6.81
N VAL A 367 -29.47 -33.56 6.48
CA VAL A 367 -28.86 -34.76 7.05
C VAL A 367 -27.97 -34.33 8.22
N ASN A 368 -28.40 -34.74 9.38
CA ASN A 368 -27.72 -34.72 10.66
C ASN A 368 -26.63 -35.81 10.62
N VAL A 369 -25.37 -35.48 10.89
CA VAL A 369 -24.32 -36.47 11.16
C VAL A 369 -23.67 -36.12 12.48
N GLU A 370 -23.89 -37.00 13.44
CA GLU A 370 -23.34 -37.06 14.80
C GLU A 370 -21.80 -37.31 14.76
N PRO A 371 -21.06 -36.91 15.81
CA PRO A 371 -19.60 -37.02 15.84
C PRO A 371 -19.15 -38.43 16.26
N ALA A 372 -18.24 -39.02 15.51
CA ALA A 372 -17.53 -40.22 15.92
C ALA A 372 -16.24 -39.89 16.66
N ASP A 373 -16.09 -40.59 17.73
CA ASP A 373 -15.16 -40.55 18.84
C ASP A 373 -13.69 -40.86 18.48
N ALA A 374 -12.84 -40.49 19.38
CA ALA A 374 -11.41 -40.45 19.48
C ALA A 374 -10.66 -41.76 19.09
N GLY A 375 -9.51 -41.54 18.44
CA GLY A 375 -8.45 -42.52 18.33
C GLY A 375 -7.10 -41.85 18.12
N GLY A 376 -6.30 -41.74 19.19
CA GLY A 376 -4.98 -41.13 19.15
C GLY A 376 -4.00 -41.93 18.27
N ALA A 377 -3.18 -41.15 17.55
CA ALA A 377 -1.87 -41.59 17.06
C ALA A 377 -0.93 -40.39 17.13
N GLU A 378 0.01 -40.45 18.09
CA GLU A 378 1.21 -39.62 18.09
C GLU A 378 2.02 -40.01 16.85
N GLU A 379 2.12 -39.10 15.88
CA GLU A 379 3.16 -39.12 14.87
C GLU A 379 4.10 -37.92 15.08
N ASP A 380 5.32 -38.31 15.41
CA ASP A 380 6.53 -37.52 15.62
C ASP A 380 6.91 -36.79 14.32
N GLY A 381 6.25 -35.69 14.02
CA GLY A 381 6.51 -34.82 12.90
C GLY A 381 7.62 -33.84 13.24
N LYS A 382 8.89 -34.24 13.11
CA LYS A 382 10.05 -33.35 13.07
C LYS A 382 9.88 -32.32 11.96
N SER A 383 9.18 -31.24 12.25
CA SER A 383 9.23 -30.00 11.47
C SER A 383 10.66 -29.50 11.46
N ARG A 384 11.31 -29.60 10.33
CA ARG A 384 12.64 -29.05 10.07
C ARG A 384 12.52 -27.52 10.12
N ARG A 385 12.66 -26.97 11.32
CA ARG A 385 12.85 -25.53 11.51
C ARG A 385 14.12 -25.15 10.75
N VAL A 386 13.98 -24.40 9.68
CA VAL A 386 15.09 -23.62 9.14
C VAL A 386 15.37 -22.59 10.21
N ALA A 387 16.41 -22.81 10.98
CA ALA A 387 16.85 -21.89 12.00
C ALA A 387 17.24 -20.57 11.33
N GLY A 388 16.44 -19.52 11.56
CA GLY A 388 16.86 -18.15 11.29
C GLY A 388 18.15 -17.89 12.08
N THR A 389 19.11 -17.27 11.45
CA THR A 389 20.39 -16.91 12.07
C THR A 389 20.11 -16.10 13.33
N PRO A 390 20.57 -16.52 14.53
CA PRO A 390 20.37 -15.73 15.74
C PRO A 390 21.04 -14.37 15.57
N LEU A 391 20.30 -13.29 15.90
CA LEU A 391 20.86 -11.94 15.96
C LEU A 391 22.04 -11.90 16.94
N PRO A 392 23.13 -11.20 16.58
CA PRO A 392 24.19 -10.94 17.54
C PRO A 392 23.62 -10.12 18.72
N PRO A 393 24.00 -10.40 19.95
CA PRO A 393 23.50 -9.67 21.11
C PRO A 393 23.88 -8.19 21.00
N GLY A 394 22.88 -7.30 20.84
CA GLY A 394 23.03 -5.84 20.80
C GLY A 394 22.96 -5.18 19.43
N GLY A 395 22.72 -5.91 18.33
CA GLY A 395 22.54 -5.33 17.00
C GLY A 395 21.07 -4.94 16.72
N GLU A 396 20.86 -3.90 15.90
CA GLU A 396 19.53 -3.57 15.36
C GLU A 396 19.03 -4.74 14.51
N PRO A 397 17.74 -5.14 14.64
CA PRO A 397 17.16 -6.15 13.75
C PRO A 397 17.15 -5.60 12.31
N THR A 398 17.63 -6.41 11.36
CA THR A 398 17.70 -6.03 9.95
C THR A 398 16.68 -6.82 9.13
N PHE A 399 16.03 -6.14 8.18
CA PHE A 399 14.99 -6.72 7.34
C PHE A 399 15.25 -6.41 5.86
N PRO A 400 14.74 -7.25 4.94
CA PRO A 400 14.86 -7.00 3.51
C PRO A 400 14.15 -5.71 3.10
N GLY A 401 14.84 -4.86 2.31
CA GLY A 401 14.27 -3.60 1.88
C GLY A 401 15.27 -2.69 1.18
N THR A 402 14.95 -1.40 1.14
CA THR A 402 15.77 -0.35 0.55
C THR A 402 15.69 0.92 1.39
N THR A 403 16.64 1.83 1.21
CA THR A 403 16.61 3.19 1.79
C THR A 403 16.42 4.22 0.69
N ALA A 404 15.92 5.42 1.04
CA ALA A 404 15.66 6.45 0.04
C ALA A 404 16.95 7.01 -0.62
N ASP A 405 18.12 6.88 0.01
CA ASP A 405 19.41 7.29 -0.55
C ASP A 405 20.07 6.23 -1.45
N GLN A 406 19.48 5.03 -1.54
CA GLN A 406 20.07 3.96 -2.35
C GLN A 406 19.99 4.31 -3.83
N ASP A 407 21.16 4.32 -4.52
CA ASP A 407 21.22 4.44 -5.98
C ASP A 407 20.64 3.16 -6.61
N ILE A 408 19.45 3.31 -7.16
CA ILE A 408 18.70 2.20 -7.78
C ILE A 408 19.36 1.78 -9.10
N CYS A 409 20.09 2.70 -9.75
CA CYS A 409 20.77 2.45 -11.03
C CYS A 409 22.19 1.91 -10.87
N GLY A 410 22.83 2.11 -9.73
CA GLY A 410 24.23 1.70 -9.50
C GLY A 410 24.46 0.19 -9.35
N LYS A 411 23.40 -0.61 -9.25
CA LYS A 411 23.47 -2.09 -9.09
C LYS A 411 23.11 -2.89 -10.35
N ALA A 412 22.90 -2.23 -11.48
CA ALA A 412 22.54 -2.89 -12.75
C ALA A 412 23.78 -3.18 -13.63
N GLN A 413 24.91 -3.62 -13.04
CA GLN A 413 26.06 -4.15 -13.78
C GLN A 413 26.31 -5.60 -13.39
#